data_a7f01baefc19f2247e7503090cdf80d5
#
_entry.id   a7f01baefc19f2247e7503090cdf80d5
#
_cell.length_a   1.000
_cell.length_b   1.000
_cell.length_c   1.000
_cell.angle_alpha   90.00
_cell.angle_beta   90.00
_cell.angle_gamma   90.00
#
_symmetry.space_group_name_H-M   'P 1'
#
loop_
_entity.id
_entity.type
_entity.pdbx_description
1 polymer ?
#
loop_
_entity_poly.entity_id
_entity_poly.type
_entity_poly.pdbx_seq_one_letter_code
_entity_poly.pdbx_strand_id
1 'polypeptide(L)'
;MIVVGGEALIDLVPLAQPPGALLPRPGGGPYNTALALGRLGAEVAFCSRVSTDGLGESLLSGLRAAGVDLSLVQRGPEPTTLAVPSLAPDGSAAYGFYVEGTADRLFTLPPALPDGVRALALGTCSLLLEPGASAYEALLRRESQRGLLTLLDPNIRPALIADPALYRARFLGWLPYVSVLKLSEEDAAWLGGRVSDWLAAGPSAVVLTRGAGGLTVWTREGAEHSAPSHRISVVDTIGAGDTVNAALLHRLSGMAGQPVDWPGVLAYAAHAAALTCTRAGAEPPYAAELSG
;
A
#
# COMPACT_ATOMS: atom_id res chain seq x y z
N MET A 1 -0.31 10.88 14.26
CA MET A 1 0.60 9.92 13.57
C MET A 1 -0.21 8.93 12.74
N ILE A 2 0.31 8.50 11.59
CA ILE A 2 -0.21 7.42 10.73
C ILE A 2 0.74 6.23 10.85
N VAL A 3 0.22 5.02 10.97
CA VAL A 3 1.04 3.79 10.92
C VAL A 3 0.78 3.08 9.61
N VAL A 4 1.84 2.71 8.90
CA VAL A 4 1.77 1.86 7.70
C VAL A 4 2.45 0.55 8.01
N GLY A 5 1.70 -0.54 7.95
CA GLY A 5 2.20 -1.89 8.22
C GLY A 5 2.27 -2.74 6.96
N GLY A 6 3.32 -3.52 6.83
CA GLY A 6 3.46 -4.47 5.74
C GLY A 6 4.89 -4.67 5.27
N GLU A 7 5.03 -5.26 4.07
CA GLU A 7 6.31 -5.64 3.50
C GLU A 7 7.14 -4.45 3.05
N ALA A 8 8.46 -4.64 3.13
CA ALA A 8 9.48 -3.87 2.43
C ALA A 8 10.39 -4.86 1.72
N LEU A 9 10.53 -4.72 0.43
CA LEU A 9 11.23 -5.67 -0.44
C LEU A 9 12.10 -4.95 -1.48
N ILE A 10 12.88 -5.71 -2.21
CA ILE A 10 13.65 -5.20 -3.34
C ILE A 10 13.07 -5.76 -4.63
N ASP A 11 12.65 -4.86 -5.51
CA ASP A 11 12.33 -5.17 -6.90
C ASP A 11 13.62 -5.18 -7.73
N LEU A 12 13.90 -6.29 -8.40
CA LEU A 12 15.00 -6.38 -9.35
C LEU A 12 14.48 -5.95 -10.72
N VAL A 13 14.83 -4.75 -11.17
CA VAL A 13 14.36 -4.18 -12.43
C VAL A 13 15.35 -4.46 -13.56
N PRO A 14 14.91 -5.04 -14.71
CA PRO A 14 15.81 -5.26 -15.84
C PRO A 14 16.37 -3.95 -16.39
N LEU A 15 17.68 -3.93 -16.66
CA LEU A 15 18.32 -2.86 -17.40
C LEU A 15 18.35 -3.21 -18.90
N ALA A 16 18.17 -2.19 -19.74
CA ALA A 16 18.30 -2.36 -21.19
C ALA A 16 19.73 -2.75 -21.59
N GLN A 17 20.74 -2.30 -20.85
CA GLN A 17 22.16 -2.59 -21.09
C GLN A 17 22.93 -2.65 -19.74
N PRO A 18 23.84 -3.63 -19.56
CA PRO A 18 24.04 -4.79 -20.43
C PRO A 18 22.90 -5.80 -20.32
N PRO A 19 22.67 -6.66 -21.33
CA PRO A 19 21.61 -7.69 -21.27
C PRO A 19 21.77 -8.59 -20.04
N GLY A 20 20.63 -8.84 -19.36
CA GLY A 20 20.61 -9.66 -18.15
C GLY A 20 20.98 -8.93 -16.86
N ALA A 21 21.38 -7.65 -16.93
CA ALA A 21 21.61 -6.86 -15.73
C ALA A 21 20.29 -6.47 -15.05
N LEU A 22 20.28 -6.56 -13.72
CA LEU A 22 19.17 -6.19 -12.87
C LEU A 22 19.59 -5.05 -11.93
N LEU A 23 18.73 -4.07 -11.78
CA LEU A 23 18.91 -2.95 -10.86
C LEU A 23 18.02 -3.16 -9.62
N PRO A 24 18.60 -3.31 -8.42
CA PRO A 24 17.81 -3.36 -7.21
C PRO A 24 17.13 -2.01 -6.93
N ARG A 25 15.82 -2.05 -6.73
CA ARG A 25 14.99 -0.89 -6.36
C ARG A 25 14.20 -1.20 -5.09
N PRO A 26 14.18 -0.29 -4.10
CA PRO A 26 13.25 -0.39 -2.99
C PRO A 26 11.80 -0.48 -3.48
N GLY A 27 11.02 -1.38 -2.87
CA GLY A 27 9.63 -1.64 -3.24
C GLY A 27 8.81 -2.24 -2.10
N GLY A 28 7.61 -2.66 -2.43
CA GLY A 28 6.58 -3.07 -1.50
C GLY A 28 5.51 -1.98 -1.35
N GLY A 29 4.23 -2.35 -1.50
CA GLY A 29 3.13 -1.37 -1.42
C GLY A 29 3.12 -0.56 -0.12
N PRO A 30 3.22 -1.22 1.06
CA PRO A 30 3.31 -0.50 2.33
C PRO A 30 4.57 0.35 2.47
N TYR A 31 5.72 -0.13 1.99
CA TYR A 31 6.97 0.65 1.96
C TYR A 31 6.78 1.94 1.14
N ASN A 32 6.27 1.83 -0.07
CA ASN A 32 6.03 2.97 -0.97
C ASN A 32 5.00 3.94 -0.38
N THR A 33 3.94 3.44 0.27
CA THR A 33 2.93 4.25 0.96
C THR A 33 3.55 5.05 2.12
N ALA A 34 4.40 4.41 2.94
CA ALA A 34 5.10 5.09 4.04
C ALA A 34 6.06 6.16 3.53
N LEU A 35 6.84 5.85 2.47
CA LEU A 35 7.73 6.79 1.79
C LEU A 35 6.96 8.02 1.27
N ALA A 36 5.83 7.78 0.60
CA ALA A 36 4.99 8.83 0.07
C ALA A 36 4.41 9.73 1.18
N LEU A 37 3.92 9.15 2.27
CA LEU A 37 3.43 9.90 3.43
C LEU A 37 4.52 10.78 4.04
N GLY A 38 5.74 10.26 4.21
CA GLY A 38 6.87 11.05 4.70
C GLY A 38 7.20 12.24 3.80
N ARG A 39 7.23 12.04 2.48
CA ARG A 39 7.44 13.12 1.49
C ARG A 39 6.30 14.15 1.48
N LEU A 40 5.07 13.72 1.79
CA LEU A 40 3.92 14.62 1.97
C LEU A 40 3.95 15.38 3.31
N GLY A 41 4.96 15.15 4.16
CA GLY A 41 5.12 15.80 5.44
C GLY A 41 4.21 15.27 6.54
N ALA A 42 3.63 14.07 6.35
CA ALA A 42 2.84 13.42 7.38
C ALA A 42 3.72 12.89 8.51
N GLU A 43 3.21 12.94 9.74
CA GLU A 43 3.78 12.19 10.86
C GLU A 43 3.43 10.72 10.67
N VAL A 44 4.41 9.92 10.20
CA VAL A 44 4.22 8.52 9.80
C VAL A 44 5.25 7.61 10.44
N ALA A 45 4.82 6.41 10.88
CA ALA A 45 5.68 5.32 11.33
C ALA A 45 5.49 4.09 10.47
N PHE A 46 6.59 3.39 10.19
CA PHE A 46 6.58 2.12 9.45
C PHE A 46 6.61 0.93 10.42
N CYS A 47 5.60 0.07 10.33
CA CYS A 47 5.41 -1.08 11.21
C CYS A 47 5.64 -2.37 10.41
N SER A 48 6.85 -2.91 10.51
CA SER A 48 7.30 -4.05 9.70
C SER A 48 8.42 -4.81 10.40
N ARG A 49 8.86 -5.92 9.79
CA ARG A 49 10.14 -6.55 10.10
C ARG A 49 11.05 -6.46 8.88
N VAL A 50 12.26 -5.95 9.06
CA VAL A 50 13.23 -5.68 7.99
C VAL A 50 14.55 -6.37 8.30
N SER A 51 15.15 -6.99 7.28
CA SER A 51 16.45 -7.66 7.38
C SER A 51 17.56 -6.75 7.86
N THR A 52 18.56 -7.33 8.56
CA THR A 52 19.82 -6.65 8.89
C THR A 52 20.86 -6.74 7.77
N ASP A 53 20.52 -7.30 6.61
CA ASP A 53 21.40 -7.32 5.43
C ASP A 53 21.50 -5.94 4.75
N GLY A 54 22.43 -5.83 3.78
CA GLY A 54 22.66 -4.56 3.07
C GLY A 54 21.44 -4.02 2.30
N LEU A 55 20.55 -4.90 1.83
CA LEU A 55 19.31 -4.51 1.15
C LEU A 55 18.30 -3.95 2.16
N GLY A 56 18.17 -4.58 3.32
CA GLY A 56 17.33 -4.08 4.41
C GLY A 56 17.80 -2.72 4.94
N GLU A 57 19.13 -2.49 5.04
CA GLU A 57 19.66 -1.17 5.39
C GLU A 57 19.35 -0.11 4.34
N SER A 58 19.40 -0.48 3.04
CA SER A 58 19.01 0.41 1.95
C SER A 58 17.54 0.83 2.05
N LEU A 59 16.64 -0.11 2.33
CA LEU A 59 15.21 0.17 2.57
C LEU A 59 15.01 1.17 3.71
N LEU A 60 15.65 0.92 4.86
CA LEU A 60 15.52 1.82 6.01
C LEU A 60 16.14 3.19 5.77
N SER A 61 17.21 3.27 4.99
CA SER A 61 17.84 4.55 4.61
C SER A 61 16.87 5.42 3.81
N GLY A 62 16.13 4.81 2.84
CA GLY A 62 15.10 5.53 2.07
C GLY A 62 13.99 6.09 2.93
N LEU A 63 13.46 5.28 3.86
CA LEU A 63 12.41 5.73 4.79
C LEU A 63 12.90 6.84 5.73
N ARG A 64 14.13 6.72 6.30
CA ARG A 64 14.72 7.78 7.13
C ARG A 64 14.86 9.11 6.36
N ALA A 65 15.31 9.05 5.12
CA ALA A 65 15.47 10.22 4.27
C ALA A 65 14.12 10.93 3.98
N ALA A 66 13.03 10.18 3.99
CA ALA A 66 11.67 10.70 3.86
C ALA A 66 11.04 11.14 5.20
N GLY A 67 11.75 11.04 6.33
CA GLY A 67 11.24 11.43 7.64
C GLY A 67 10.29 10.43 8.29
N VAL A 68 10.31 9.16 7.85
CA VAL A 68 9.48 8.10 8.43
C VAL A 68 10.07 7.61 9.76
N ASP A 69 9.26 7.54 10.80
CA ASP A 69 9.65 6.94 12.09
C ASP A 69 9.79 5.42 11.94
N LEU A 70 10.93 4.89 12.37
CA LEU A 70 11.29 3.48 12.30
C LEU A 70 11.20 2.76 13.66
N SER A 71 10.65 3.38 14.68
CA SER A 71 10.57 2.81 16.04
C SER A 71 9.73 1.53 16.10
N LEU A 72 8.83 1.31 15.13
CA LEU A 72 8.01 0.11 15.01
C LEU A 72 8.61 -0.95 14.08
N VAL A 73 9.84 -0.74 13.58
CA VAL A 73 10.52 -1.70 12.73
C VAL A 73 11.24 -2.74 13.57
N GLN A 74 10.82 -3.99 13.42
CA GLN A 74 11.52 -5.15 13.94
C GLN A 74 12.71 -5.50 13.04
N ARG A 75 13.78 -6.05 13.61
CA ARG A 75 14.98 -6.41 12.86
C ARG A 75 15.31 -7.88 13.02
N GLY A 76 15.81 -8.51 11.99
CA GLY A 76 16.23 -9.90 12.03
C GLY A 76 17.28 -10.23 10.96
N PRO A 77 18.03 -11.34 11.14
CA PRO A 77 19.09 -11.76 10.23
C PRO A 77 18.55 -12.45 8.97
N GLU A 78 17.26 -12.72 8.91
CA GLU A 78 16.65 -13.36 7.75
C GLU A 78 16.78 -12.45 6.51
N PRO A 79 16.92 -13.00 5.28
CA PRO A 79 17.17 -12.20 4.09
C PRO A 79 16.01 -11.25 3.74
N THR A 80 16.34 -10.18 3.03
CA THR A 80 15.34 -9.29 2.43
C THR A 80 14.57 -10.03 1.33
N THR A 81 13.25 -9.84 1.28
CA THR A 81 12.38 -10.34 0.20
C THR A 81 12.76 -9.72 -1.15
N LEU A 82 12.78 -10.54 -2.21
CA LEU A 82 13.07 -10.10 -3.57
C LEU A 82 11.86 -10.37 -4.48
N ALA A 83 11.51 -9.38 -5.31
CA ALA A 83 10.67 -9.56 -6.47
C ALA A 83 11.55 -9.55 -7.73
N VAL A 84 11.51 -10.64 -8.49
CA VAL A 84 12.42 -10.87 -9.64
C VAL A 84 11.56 -10.97 -10.90
N PRO A 85 11.84 -10.19 -11.95
CA PRO A 85 11.14 -10.32 -13.20
C PRO A 85 11.42 -11.70 -13.80
N SER A 86 10.38 -12.31 -14.32
CA SER A 86 10.44 -13.56 -15.07
C SER A 86 9.64 -13.42 -16.35
N LEU A 87 9.86 -14.32 -17.30
CA LEU A 87 9.00 -14.43 -18.46
C LEU A 87 8.01 -15.58 -18.21
N ALA A 88 6.73 -15.31 -18.39
CA ALA A 88 5.73 -16.34 -18.43
C ALA A 88 5.92 -17.22 -19.69
N PRO A 89 5.36 -18.44 -19.74
CA PRO A 89 5.50 -19.33 -20.89
C PRO A 89 5.04 -18.74 -22.23
N ASP A 90 4.14 -17.76 -22.20
CA ASP A 90 3.65 -17.01 -23.38
C ASP A 90 4.54 -15.79 -23.73
N GLY A 91 5.66 -15.58 -23.00
CA GLY A 91 6.57 -14.47 -23.20
C GLY A 91 6.16 -13.16 -22.52
N SER A 92 5.03 -13.12 -21.84
CA SER A 92 4.62 -11.93 -21.07
C SER A 92 5.50 -11.75 -19.82
N ALA A 93 5.62 -10.50 -19.37
CA ALA A 93 6.34 -10.21 -18.13
C ALA A 93 5.57 -10.78 -16.93
N ALA A 94 6.26 -11.56 -16.11
CA ALA A 94 5.78 -12.08 -14.83
C ALA A 94 6.76 -11.71 -13.73
N TYR A 95 6.33 -11.84 -12.47
CA TYR A 95 7.21 -11.65 -11.31
C TYR A 95 7.26 -12.92 -10.48
N GLY A 96 8.48 -13.37 -10.20
CA GLY A 96 8.76 -14.37 -9.18
C GLY A 96 9.05 -13.68 -7.84
N PHE A 97 8.47 -14.18 -6.77
CA PHE A 97 8.69 -13.65 -5.43
C PHE A 97 9.49 -14.66 -4.60
N TYR A 98 10.63 -14.23 -4.10
CA TYR A 98 11.45 -15.01 -3.18
C TYR A 98 11.11 -14.59 -1.76
N VAL A 99 10.14 -15.29 -1.17
CA VAL A 99 9.50 -14.94 0.11
C VAL A 99 9.80 -15.96 1.23
N GLU A 100 10.39 -17.13 0.90
CA GLU A 100 10.59 -18.18 1.89
C GLU A 100 11.72 -17.80 2.86
N GLY A 101 11.39 -17.77 4.16
CA GLY A 101 12.33 -17.45 5.23
C GLY A 101 12.80 -16.00 5.25
N THR A 102 12.09 -15.09 4.59
CA THR A 102 12.45 -13.67 4.56
C THR A 102 11.98 -12.89 5.79
N ALA A 103 12.62 -11.76 6.10
CA ALA A 103 12.41 -11.02 7.33
C ALA A 103 10.98 -10.48 7.48
N ASP A 104 10.43 -9.85 6.46
CA ASP A 104 9.10 -9.22 6.48
C ASP A 104 7.97 -10.20 6.74
N ARG A 105 8.12 -11.45 6.27
CA ARG A 105 7.19 -12.54 6.53
C ARG A 105 7.14 -12.96 8.00
N LEU A 106 8.18 -12.68 8.78
CA LEU A 106 8.31 -13.04 10.20
C LEU A 106 7.92 -11.90 11.15
N PHE A 107 7.17 -10.93 10.66
CA PHE A 107 6.62 -9.87 11.51
C PHE A 107 5.79 -10.45 12.65
N THR A 108 5.94 -9.88 13.84
CA THR A 108 5.16 -10.24 15.02
C THR A 108 4.33 -9.06 15.52
N LEU A 109 3.15 -9.34 16.04
CA LEU A 109 2.25 -8.30 16.55
C LEU A 109 2.95 -7.50 17.67
N PRO A 110 3.13 -6.17 17.53
CA PRO A 110 3.66 -5.36 18.63
C PRO A 110 2.66 -5.30 19.79
N PRO A 111 3.12 -5.18 21.03
CA PRO A 111 2.22 -5.15 22.20
C PRO A 111 1.23 -3.98 22.14
N ALA A 112 1.64 -2.83 21.66
CA ALA A 112 0.78 -1.67 21.40
C ALA A 112 1.37 -0.81 20.28
N LEU A 113 0.53 0.01 19.64
CA LEU A 113 1.00 1.16 18.86
C LEU A 113 1.18 2.38 19.78
N PRO A 114 2.05 3.35 19.44
CA PRO A 114 2.24 4.56 20.22
C PRO A 114 0.93 5.34 20.43
N ASP A 115 0.90 6.12 21.50
CA ASP A 115 -0.18 7.08 21.70
C ASP A 115 -0.21 8.12 20.57
N GLY A 116 -1.41 8.62 20.26
CA GLY A 116 -1.60 9.63 19.19
C GLY A 116 -1.63 9.05 17.77
N VAL A 117 -1.54 7.71 17.59
CA VAL A 117 -1.83 7.08 16.30
C VAL A 117 -3.32 7.27 15.97
N ARG A 118 -3.62 7.75 14.76
CA ARG A 118 -4.97 8.05 14.29
C ARG A 118 -5.41 7.21 13.11
N ALA A 119 -4.45 6.64 12.37
CA ALA A 119 -4.73 5.83 11.20
C ALA A 119 -3.76 4.66 11.09
N LEU A 120 -4.25 3.54 10.53
CA LEU A 120 -3.48 2.35 10.18
C LEU A 120 -3.77 2.00 8.72
N ALA A 121 -2.72 1.80 7.94
CA ALA A 121 -2.81 1.24 6.59
C ALA A 121 -2.15 -0.12 6.52
N LEU A 122 -2.82 -1.08 5.89
CA LEU A 122 -2.33 -2.42 5.63
C LEU A 122 -2.67 -2.85 4.19
N GLY A 123 -1.93 -3.83 3.69
CA GLY A 123 -2.26 -4.39 2.38
C GLY A 123 -1.18 -5.29 1.80
N THR A 124 -1.39 -5.66 0.55
CA THR A 124 -0.48 -6.45 -0.29
C THR A 124 -0.09 -7.83 0.29
N CYS A 125 1.13 -8.24 0.01
CA CYS A 125 1.66 -9.56 0.37
C CYS A 125 1.67 -9.82 1.87
N SER A 126 1.77 -8.79 2.70
CA SER A 126 1.82 -8.90 4.15
C SER A 126 0.56 -9.48 4.79
N LEU A 127 -0.60 -9.36 4.14
CA LEU A 127 -1.83 -10.02 4.61
C LEU A 127 -2.02 -11.44 4.04
N LEU A 128 -1.04 -11.92 3.25
CA LEU A 128 -1.07 -13.23 2.61
C LEU A 128 -0.05 -14.19 3.21
N LEU A 129 1.17 -13.70 3.49
CA LEU A 129 2.32 -14.51 3.82
C LEU A 129 2.41 -14.80 5.33
N GLU A 130 2.12 -16.05 5.71
CA GLU A 130 2.23 -16.50 7.11
C GLU A 130 3.70 -16.70 7.54
N PRO A 131 4.03 -16.50 8.84
CA PRO A 131 3.15 -16.19 9.97
C PRO A 131 2.80 -14.69 10.11
N GLY A 132 3.45 -13.79 9.41
CA GLY A 132 3.25 -12.34 9.51
C GLY A 132 1.82 -11.92 9.18
N ALA A 133 1.16 -12.59 8.22
CA ALA A 133 -0.22 -12.27 7.83
C ALA A 133 -1.20 -12.34 9.00
N SER A 134 -1.09 -13.38 9.83
CA SER A 134 -1.90 -13.49 11.07
C SER A 134 -1.62 -12.35 12.05
N ALA A 135 -0.37 -11.88 12.16
CA ALA A 135 -0.01 -10.77 13.04
C ALA A 135 -0.57 -9.42 12.52
N TYR A 136 -0.53 -9.18 11.20
CA TYR A 136 -1.13 -7.99 10.60
C TYR A 136 -2.66 -8.01 10.69
N GLU A 137 -3.30 -9.18 10.51
CA GLU A 137 -4.74 -9.33 10.72
C GLU A 137 -5.14 -9.03 12.16
N ALA A 138 -4.39 -9.52 13.14
CA ALA A 138 -4.61 -9.20 14.54
C ALA A 138 -4.41 -7.71 14.84
N LEU A 139 -3.42 -7.07 14.22
CA LEU A 139 -3.18 -5.63 14.31
C LEU A 139 -4.38 -4.85 13.75
N LEU A 140 -4.88 -5.21 12.56
CA LEU A 140 -6.05 -4.58 11.95
C LEU A 140 -7.26 -4.62 12.88
N ARG A 141 -7.59 -5.80 13.40
CA ARG A 141 -8.73 -6.02 14.31
C ARG A 141 -8.60 -5.18 15.58
N ARG A 142 -7.43 -5.23 16.22
CA ARG A 142 -7.16 -4.49 17.46
C ARG A 142 -7.29 -2.98 17.29
N GLU A 143 -6.67 -2.44 16.23
CA GLU A 143 -6.62 -0.98 16.04
C GLU A 143 -7.96 -0.43 15.51
N SER A 144 -8.70 -1.21 14.72
CA SER A 144 -10.08 -0.86 14.35
C SER A 144 -10.99 -0.76 15.59
N GLN A 145 -10.87 -1.69 16.55
CA GLN A 145 -11.63 -1.65 17.80
C GLN A 145 -11.26 -0.45 18.68
N ARG A 146 -10.05 0.10 18.53
CA ARG A 146 -9.63 1.35 19.18
C ARG A 146 -10.17 2.61 18.48
N GLY A 147 -10.86 2.45 17.35
CA GLY A 147 -11.45 3.55 16.60
C GLY A 147 -10.49 4.25 15.64
N LEU A 148 -9.36 3.64 15.30
CA LEU A 148 -8.46 4.19 14.29
C LEU A 148 -9.11 4.16 12.90
N LEU A 149 -8.82 5.17 12.08
CA LEU A 149 -9.08 5.11 10.65
C LEU A 149 -8.23 3.97 10.05
N THR A 150 -8.86 2.96 9.48
CA THR A 150 -8.16 1.84 8.85
C THR A 150 -8.30 1.90 7.34
N LEU A 151 -7.19 1.84 6.60
CA LEU A 151 -7.17 1.72 5.15
C LEU A 151 -6.63 0.34 4.76
N LEU A 152 -7.36 -0.36 3.91
CA LEU A 152 -6.95 -1.63 3.32
C LEU A 152 -6.77 -1.48 1.81
N ASP A 153 -5.60 -1.85 1.31
CA ASP A 153 -5.32 -2.04 -0.13
C ASP A 153 -4.87 -3.48 -0.36
N PRO A 154 -5.74 -4.40 -0.80
CA PRO A 154 -5.36 -5.78 -1.04
C PRO A 154 -4.25 -5.92 -2.07
N ASN A 155 -4.22 -5.04 -3.08
CA ASN A 155 -3.18 -4.94 -4.12
C ASN A 155 -2.72 -6.33 -4.57
N ILE A 156 -3.66 -7.08 -5.12
CA ILE A 156 -3.63 -8.54 -5.28
C ILE A 156 -2.46 -9.00 -6.14
N ARG A 157 -1.78 -10.03 -5.66
CA ARG A 157 -0.71 -10.72 -6.39
C ARG A 157 -1.11 -12.19 -6.61
N PRO A 158 -1.82 -12.50 -7.71
CA PRO A 158 -2.35 -13.85 -7.95
C PRO A 158 -1.29 -14.95 -7.88
N ALA A 159 -0.06 -14.66 -8.29
CA ALA A 159 1.06 -15.60 -8.24
C ALA A 159 1.44 -16.07 -6.83
N LEU A 160 1.08 -15.33 -5.79
CA LEU A 160 1.31 -15.68 -4.39
C LEU A 160 0.10 -16.35 -3.73
N ILE A 161 -1.06 -16.41 -4.41
CA ILE A 161 -2.32 -16.90 -3.86
C ILE A 161 -2.55 -18.35 -4.32
N ALA A 162 -2.25 -19.29 -3.44
CA ALA A 162 -2.42 -20.72 -3.74
C ALA A 162 -3.90 -21.13 -3.83
N ASP A 163 -4.76 -20.55 -3.01
CA ASP A 163 -6.21 -20.81 -2.99
C ASP A 163 -7.00 -19.49 -3.07
N PRO A 164 -7.50 -19.14 -4.28
CA PRO A 164 -8.29 -17.94 -4.49
C PRO A 164 -9.60 -17.89 -3.68
N ALA A 165 -10.23 -19.04 -3.41
CA ALA A 165 -11.48 -19.08 -2.66
C ALA A 165 -11.23 -18.77 -1.17
N LEU A 166 -10.18 -19.37 -0.61
CA LEU A 166 -9.75 -19.08 0.77
C LEU A 166 -9.35 -17.62 0.94
N TYR A 167 -8.60 -17.05 -0.02
CA TYR A 167 -8.22 -15.64 0.03
C TYR A 167 -9.44 -14.72 0.01
N ARG A 168 -10.42 -14.95 -0.87
CA ARG A 168 -11.66 -14.17 -0.92
C ARG A 168 -12.44 -14.27 0.39
N ALA A 169 -12.49 -15.45 1.00
CA ALA A 169 -13.14 -15.61 2.31
C ALA A 169 -12.42 -14.82 3.41
N ARG A 170 -11.08 -14.83 3.45
CA ARG A 170 -10.29 -14.01 4.37
C ARG A 170 -10.51 -12.52 4.12
N PHE A 171 -10.48 -12.09 2.87
CA PHE A 171 -10.74 -10.70 2.48
C PHE A 171 -12.08 -10.20 3.02
N LEU A 172 -13.17 -10.96 2.83
CA LEU A 172 -14.48 -10.62 3.38
C LEU A 172 -14.46 -10.56 4.92
N GLY A 173 -13.66 -11.39 5.58
CA GLY A 173 -13.46 -11.38 7.02
C GLY A 173 -12.71 -10.16 7.56
N TRP A 174 -11.96 -9.44 6.71
CA TRP A 174 -11.29 -8.19 7.10
C TRP A 174 -12.21 -6.96 7.01
N LEU A 175 -13.18 -6.97 6.10
CA LEU A 175 -14.02 -5.80 5.79
C LEU A 175 -14.70 -5.17 7.02
N PRO A 176 -15.18 -5.91 8.03
CA PRO A 176 -15.76 -5.31 9.25
C PRO A 176 -14.80 -4.41 10.03
N TYR A 177 -13.49 -4.54 9.80
CA TYR A 177 -12.43 -3.79 10.49
C TYR A 177 -11.82 -2.69 9.63
N VAL A 178 -12.36 -2.47 8.42
CA VAL A 178 -11.82 -1.52 7.43
C VAL A 178 -12.72 -0.29 7.35
N SER A 179 -12.12 0.89 7.49
CA SER A 179 -12.83 2.18 7.30
C SER A 179 -12.86 2.56 5.81
N VAL A 180 -11.72 2.44 5.13
CA VAL A 180 -11.57 2.75 3.71
C VAL A 180 -10.95 1.55 2.99
N LEU A 181 -11.70 1.00 2.05
CA LEU A 181 -11.20 -0.03 1.13
C LEU A 181 -10.76 0.65 -0.17
N LYS A 182 -9.49 0.52 -0.54
CA LYS A 182 -8.99 0.98 -1.84
C LYS A 182 -8.65 -0.22 -2.72
N LEU A 183 -9.07 -0.18 -3.97
CA LEU A 183 -8.88 -1.23 -4.96
C LEU A 183 -8.47 -0.64 -6.30
N SER A 184 -7.72 -1.40 -7.11
CA SER A 184 -7.67 -1.17 -8.56
C SER A 184 -8.86 -1.85 -9.25
N GLU A 185 -9.11 -1.54 -10.54
CA GLU A 185 -10.11 -2.27 -11.33
C GLU A 185 -9.76 -3.75 -11.45
N GLU A 186 -8.48 -4.07 -11.57
CA GLU A 186 -7.97 -5.45 -11.66
C GLU A 186 -8.21 -6.19 -10.35
N ASP A 187 -7.94 -5.56 -9.19
CA ASP A 187 -8.22 -6.15 -7.87
C ASP A 187 -9.71 -6.42 -7.69
N ALA A 188 -10.55 -5.44 -8.05
CA ALA A 188 -12.00 -5.56 -7.96
C ALA A 188 -12.53 -6.70 -8.85
N ALA A 189 -12.02 -6.81 -10.07
CA ALA A 189 -12.38 -7.89 -10.99
C ALA A 189 -11.93 -9.27 -10.46
N TRP A 190 -10.73 -9.35 -9.88
CA TRP A 190 -10.20 -10.61 -9.35
C TRP A 190 -10.95 -11.07 -8.09
N LEU A 191 -11.27 -10.14 -7.19
CA LEU A 191 -12.05 -10.42 -5.98
C LEU A 191 -13.48 -10.87 -6.31
N GLY A 192 -14.08 -10.28 -7.34
CA GLY A 192 -15.50 -10.41 -7.64
C GLY A 192 -16.37 -9.69 -6.59
N GLY A 193 -17.66 -9.60 -6.87
CA GLY A 193 -18.59 -8.88 -6.01
C GLY A 193 -18.83 -7.43 -6.46
N ARG A 194 -19.67 -6.74 -5.75
CA ARG A 194 -20.08 -5.35 -6.04
C ARG A 194 -19.62 -4.42 -4.95
N VAL A 195 -19.38 -3.17 -5.28
CA VAL A 195 -19.02 -2.12 -4.31
C VAL A 195 -20.05 -2.02 -3.18
N SER A 196 -21.35 -2.15 -3.52
CA SER A 196 -22.44 -2.16 -2.52
C SER A 196 -22.32 -3.29 -1.49
N ASP A 197 -21.85 -4.46 -1.93
CA ASP A 197 -21.71 -5.62 -1.04
C ASP A 197 -20.52 -5.41 -0.08
N TRP A 198 -19.42 -4.83 -0.57
CA TRP A 198 -18.29 -4.48 0.26
C TRP A 198 -18.60 -3.37 1.27
N LEU A 199 -19.34 -2.31 0.85
CA LEU A 199 -19.80 -1.26 1.77
C LEU A 199 -20.70 -1.83 2.86
N ALA A 200 -21.62 -2.75 2.50
CA ALA A 200 -22.49 -3.42 3.48
C ALA A 200 -21.70 -4.30 4.46
N ALA A 201 -20.54 -4.82 4.05
CA ALA A 201 -19.72 -5.71 4.87
C ALA A 201 -18.85 -4.99 5.92
N GLY A 202 -18.59 -3.67 5.78
CA GLY A 202 -17.77 -2.98 6.79
C GLY A 202 -17.31 -1.57 6.44
N PRO A 203 -16.65 -1.33 5.31
CA PRO A 203 -16.07 -0.04 4.97
C PRO A 203 -17.08 1.09 4.93
N SER A 204 -16.71 2.27 5.41
CA SER A 204 -17.48 3.50 5.21
C SER A 204 -17.31 4.08 3.81
N ALA A 205 -16.20 3.76 3.16
CA ALA A 205 -15.90 4.18 1.79
C ALA A 205 -15.14 3.10 1.01
N VAL A 206 -15.44 2.98 -0.28
CA VAL A 206 -14.67 2.17 -1.24
C VAL A 206 -14.15 3.10 -2.32
N VAL A 207 -12.82 3.12 -2.49
CA VAL A 207 -12.12 3.92 -3.52
C VAL A 207 -11.63 2.98 -4.60
N LEU A 208 -11.99 3.25 -5.85
CA LEU A 208 -11.54 2.51 -7.02
C LEU A 208 -10.59 3.37 -7.86
N THR A 209 -9.41 2.85 -8.16
CA THR A 209 -8.44 3.46 -9.09
C THR A 209 -8.59 2.83 -10.47
N ARG A 210 -8.66 3.68 -11.51
CA ARG A 210 -8.92 3.30 -12.91
C ARG A 210 -7.80 3.75 -13.86
N GLY A 211 -6.59 3.85 -13.38
CA GLY A 211 -5.47 4.36 -14.18
C GLY A 211 -5.81 5.69 -14.86
N ALA A 212 -5.81 5.72 -16.19
CA ALA A 212 -6.20 6.92 -16.97
C ALA A 212 -7.67 7.35 -16.74
N GLY A 213 -8.54 6.47 -16.25
CA GLY A 213 -9.93 6.77 -15.88
C GLY A 213 -10.09 7.55 -14.58
N GLY A 214 -9.01 7.74 -13.80
CA GLY A 214 -9.03 8.50 -12.55
C GLY A 214 -9.44 7.69 -11.34
N LEU A 215 -10.11 8.34 -10.40
CA LEU A 215 -10.52 7.77 -9.11
C LEU A 215 -12.03 7.94 -8.90
N THR A 216 -12.68 6.94 -8.31
CA THR A 216 -14.06 7.06 -7.85
C THR A 216 -14.17 6.55 -6.42
N VAL A 217 -14.95 7.22 -5.58
CA VAL A 217 -15.32 6.77 -4.25
C VAL A 217 -16.83 6.58 -4.16
N TRP A 218 -17.24 5.52 -3.51
CA TRP A 218 -18.61 5.30 -3.03
C TRP A 218 -18.59 5.24 -1.52
N THR A 219 -19.55 5.90 -0.89
CA THR A 219 -19.69 5.90 0.57
C THR A 219 -20.88 5.08 1.02
N ARG A 220 -20.87 4.65 2.27
CA ARG A 220 -21.99 3.91 2.87
C ARG A 220 -23.27 4.75 2.93
N GLU A 221 -23.16 6.06 3.01
CA GLU A 221 -24.26 7.01 3.00
C GLU A 221 -24.88 7.20 1.61
N GLY A 222 -24.34 6.52 0.59
CA GLY A 222 -24.86 6.53 -0.78
C GLY A 222 -24.30 7.64 -1.67
N ALA A 223 -23.26 8.39 -1.22
CA ALA A 223 -22.61 9.36 -2.08
C ALA A 223 -21.64 8.67 -3.03
N GLU A 224 -21.53 9.23 -4.26
CA GLU A 224 -20.55 8.86 -5.26
C GLU A 224 -19.83 10.12 -5.75
N HIS A 225 -18.49 10.10 -5.73
CA HIS A 225 -17.67 11.19 -6.24
C HIS A 225 -16.56 10.63 -7.12
N SER A 226 -16.18 11.37 -8.15
CA SER A 226 -15.08 10.99 -9.06
C SER A 226 -14.15 12.16 -9.29
N ALA A 227 -12.87 11.85 -9.46
CA ALA A 227 -11.86 12.78 -9.95
C ALA A 227 -11.20 12.19 -11.20
N PRO A 228 -11.08 12.96 -12.30
CA PRO A 228 -10.38 12.51 -13.49
C PRO A 228 -8.88 12.39 -13.22
N SER A 229 -8.18 11.57 -13.98
CA SER A 229 -6.72 11.59 -13.98
C SER A 229 -6.20 12.87 -14.64
N HIS A 230 -5.03 13.32 -14.21
CA HIS A 230 -4.34 14.42 -14.88
C HIS A 230 -3.73 13.95 -16.21
N ARG A 231 -3.77 14.79 -17.23
CA ARG A 231 -3.08 14.53 -18.49
C ARG A 231 -1.58 14.75 -18.30
N ILE A 232 -0.81 13.68 -18.40
CA ILE A 232 0.63 13.66 -18.20
C ILE A 232 1.31 12.82 -19.28
N SER A 233 2.61 13.00 -19.44
CA SER A 233 3.46 12.05 -20.16
C SER A 233 3.87 10.95 -19.14
N VAL A 234 3.31 9.76 -19.28
CA VAL A 234 3.60 8.63 -18.40
C VAL A 234 5.00 8.10 -18.68
N VAL A 235 5.83 8.04 -17.64
CA VAL A 235 7.16 7.41 -17.67
C VAL A 235 7.07 6.00 -17.05
N ASP A 236 6.40 5.89 -15.87
CA ASP A 236 6.21 4.64 -15.14
C ASP A 236 4.92 4.72 -14.33
N THR A 237 4.28 3.60 -14.02
CA THR A 237 3.08 3.54 -13.18
C THR A 237 3.34 2.91 -11.81
N ILE A 238 4.57 2.45 -11.55
CA ILE A 238 4.96 1.84 -10.27
C ILE A 238 4.77 2.85 -9.14
N GLY A 239 4.13 2.41 -8.05
CA GLY A 239 3.89 3.23 -6.87
C GLY A 239 2.76 4.25 -6.98
N ALA A 240 2.07 4.37 -8.13
CA ALA A 240 0.93 5.29 -8.27
C ALA A 240 -0.21 4.94 -7.31
N GLY A 241 -0.56 3.65 -7.19
CA GLY A 241 -1.55 3.16 -6.23
C GLY A 241 -1.17 3.41 -4.78
N ASP A 242 0.12 3.23 -4.45
CA ASP A 242 0.67 3.47 -3.12
C ASP A 242 0.65 4.97 -2.78
N THR A 243 0.90 5.82 -3.78
CA THR A 243 0.76 7.29 -3.66
C THR A 243 -0.70 7.70 -3.43
N VAL A 244 -1.67 7.04 -4.08
CA VAL A 244 -3.10 7.25 -3.78
C VAL A 244 -3.39 6.90 -2.32
N ASN A 245 -2.92 5.75 -1.81
CA ASN A 245 -3.09 5.37 -0.42
C ASN A 245 -2.54 6.44 0.53
N ALA A 246 -1.32 6.93 0.27
CA ALA A 246 -0.69 7.97 1.07
C ALA A 246 -1.49 9.28 1.06
N ALA A 247 -1.95 9.71 -0.12
CA ALA A 247 -2.73 10.94 -0.27
C ALA A 247 -4.09 10.84 0.44
N LEU A 248 -4.78 9.70 0.34
CA LEU A 248 -6.02 9.42 1.08
C LEU A 248 -5.78 9.51 2.59
N LEU A 249 -4.78 8.80 3.11
CA LEU A 249 -4.44 8.81 4.54
C LEU A 249 -4.06 10.20 5.03
N HIS A 250 -3.23 10.94 4.27
CA HIS A 250 -2.80 12.28 4.60
C HIS A 250 -3.98 13.23 4.79
N ARG A 251 -4.96 13.19 3.88
CA ARG A 251 -6.16 14.02 3.95
C ARG A 251 -7.15 13.55 5.03
N LEU A 252 -7.47 12.26 5.05
CA LEU A 252 -8.50 11.71 5.92
C LEU A 252 -8.10 11.71 7.41
N SER A 253 -6.82 11.46 7.73
CA SER A 253 -6.35 11.48 9.11
C SER A 253 -6.41 12.86 9.78
N GLY A 254 -6.43 13.93 8.97
CA GLY A 254 -6.61 15.30 9.44
C GLY A 254 -8.07 15.70 9.67
N MET A 255 -9.05 14.92 9.15
CA MET A 255 -10.49 15.22 9.16
C MET A 255 -11.26 14.47 10.25
N ALA A 256 -10.58 13.89 11.24
CA ALA A 256 -11.23 13.09 12.27
C ALA A 256 -12.40 13.86 12.94
N GLY A 257 -13.62 13.30 12.83
CA GLY A 257 -14.84 13.90 13.39
C GLY A 257 -15.48 15.02 12.54
N GLN A 258 -14.96 15.29 11.33
CA GLN A 258 -15.54 16.25 10.39
C GLN A 258 -16.11 15.54 9.15
N PRO A 259 -17.08 16.14 8.45
CA PRO A 259 -17.51 15.65 7.14
C PRO A 259 -16.34 15.63 6.16
N VAL A 260 -16.20 14.52 5.41
CA VAL A 260 -15.11 14.37 4.45
C VAL A 260 -15.44 15.09 3.15
N ASP A 261 -14.57 16.01 2.73
CA ASP A 261 -14.59 16.61 1.39
C ASP A 261 -14.01 15.61 0.37
N TRP A 262 -14.82 14.62 -0.04
CA TRP A 262 -14.39 13.61 -1.00
C TRP A 262 -13.92 14.17 -2.35
N PRO A 263 -14.58 15.18 -2.97
CA PRO A 263 -14.06 15.80 -4.18
C PRO A 263 -12.63 16.33 -4.03
N GLY A 264 -12.35 17.07 -2.96
CA GLY A 264 -11.01 17.60 -2.68
C GLY A 264 -10.00 16.51 -2.35
N VAL A 265 -10.41 15.47 -1.60
CA VAL A 265 -9.54 14.31 -1.29
C VAL A 265 -9.15 13.55 -2.55
N LEU A 266 -10.10 13.26 -3.44
CA LEU A 266 -9.82 12.55 -4.70
C LEU A 266 -8.99 13.37 -5.67
N ALA A 267 -9.26 14.68 -5.81
CA ALA A 267 -8.47 15.56 -6.66
C ALA A 267 -7.01 15.60 -6.21
N TYR A 268 -6.76 15.72 -4.90
CA TYR A 268 -5.43 15.67 -4.31
C TYR A 268 -4.73 14.32 -4.57
N ALA A 269 -5.42 13.21 -4.38
CA ALA A 269 -4.87 11.89 -4.62
C ALA A 269 -4.57 11.63 -6.11
N ALA A 270 -5.45 12.08 -7.01
CA ALA A 270 -5.24 11.99 -8.46
C ALA A 270 -4.01 12.82 -8.91
N HIS A 271 -3.84 14.02 -8.36
CA HIS A 271 -2.68 14.88 -8.66
C HIS A 271 -1.37 14.23 -8.17
N ALA A 272 -1.33 13.76 -6.92
CA ALA A 272 -0.16 13.09 -6.37
C ALA A 272 0.24 11.85 -7.17
N ALA A 273 -0.73 11.00 -7.53
CA ALA A 273 -0.49 9.81 -8.35
C ALA A 273 0.01 10.15 -9.76
N ALA A 274 -0.53 11.21 -10.36
CA ALA A 274 -0.09 11.68 -11.67
C ALA A 274 1.38 12.12 -11.64
N LEU A 275 1.80 12.88 -10.63
CA LEU A 275 3.21 13.27 -10.48
C LEU A 275 4.13 12.05 -10.29
N THR A 276 3.70 11.04 -9.55
CA THR A 276 4.44 9.77 -9.45
C THR A 276 4.64 9.15 -10.84
N CYS A 277 3.59 9.10 -11.66
CA CYS A 277 3.66 8.52 -13.00
C CYS A 277 4.57 9.28 -13.98
N THR A 278 5.01 10.49 -13.69
CA THR A 278 5.99 11.23 -14.52
C THR A 278 7.43 10.85 -14.25
N ARG A 279 7.69 9.92 -13.32
CA ARG A 279 9.03 9.53 -12.83
C ARG A 279 9.24 8.04 -12.98
N ALA A 280 10.50 7.61 -13.09
CA ALA A 280 10.84 6.20 -13.15
C ALA A 280 10.84 5.58 -11.75
N GLY A 281 10.10 4.48 -11.56
CA GLY A 281 9.94 3.79 -10.29
C GLY A 281 8.96 4.49 -9.33
N ALA A 282 8.86 3.97 -8.10
CA ALA A 282 7.95 4.51 -7.06
C ALA A 282 8.51 5.79 -6.44
N GLU A 283 8.49 6.88 -7.20
CA GLU A 283 9.02 8.20 -6.80
C GLU A 283 7.88 9.22 -6.53
N PRO A 284 7.22 9.16 -5.36
CA PRO A 284 6.11 10.04 -5.02
C PRO A 284 6.56 11.51 -4.87
N PRO A 285 5.65 12.49 -5.07
CA PRO A 285 5.95 13.90 -4.94
C PRO A 285 6.18 14.31 -3.48
N TYR A 286 6.89 15.42 -3.30
CA TYR A 286 6.93 16.14 -2.03
C TYR A 286 5.72 17.08 -1.88
N ALA A 287 5.36 17.43 -0.65
CA ALA A 287 4.22 18.32 -0.35
C ALA A 287 4.27 19.64 -1.14
N ALA A 288 5.45 20.24 -1.29
CA ALA A 288 5.63 21.49 -2.02
C ALA A 288 5.22 21.41 -3.50
N GLU A 289 5.30 20.22 -4.12
CA GLU A 289 4.95 19.99 -5.53
C GLU A 289 3.43 19.90 -5.75
N LEU A 290 2.66 19.72 -4.67
CA LEU A 290 1.19 19.63 -4.68
C LEU A 290 0.50 20.93 -4.27
N SER A 291 1.28 21.97 -3.93
CA SER A 291 0.78 23.25 -3.43
C SER A 291 0.64 24.31 -4.54
N GLY A 292 0.72 23.91 -5.82
CA GLY A 292 0.62 24.77 -7.00
C GLY A 292 -0.82 24.94 -7.51
#